data_01c3e712ddddf7d5874b01226635bf42
#
_entry.id   01c3e712ddddf7d5874b01226635bf42
#
_cell.length_a   1.000
_cell.length_b   1.000
_cell.length_c   1.000
_cell.angle_alpha   90.00
_cell.angle_beta   90.00
_cell.angle_gamma   90.00
#
_symmetry.space_group_name_H-M   'P 1'
#
loop_
_entity.id
_entity.type
_entity.pdbx_description
1 polymer ?
#
loop_
_entity_poly.entity_id
_entity_poly.type
_entity_poly.pdbx_seq_one_letter_code
_entity_poly.pdbx_strand_id
1 'polypeptide(L)'
;LFQNHMLDASILPLDENIEICDEYLRLCAENEIVLEVEAGVVGGEEDGAAGSDDTPEEELYTTPEDMLTIYEALHGIGQFTFAATFGNVHGHYKPGAVKRRPDILKHGQAAVMEKHGADAEMDLVFHGGGGSLLSEIRETLDYGVVKMNVDTDAQYAFTRPIVDHLLSNYNA
;
A
#
# COMPACT_ATOMS: atom_id res chain seq x y z
N LEU A 1 18.49 -12.02 -8.38
CA LEU A 1 18.00 -12.08 -7.01
C LEU A 1 17.12 -10.87 -6.75
N PHE A 2 16.01 -11.07 -6.08
CA PHE A 2 15.09 -9.99 -5.72
C PHE A 2 15.63 -9.26 -4.48
N GLN A 3 15.49 -7.94 -4.44
CA GLN A 3 15.93 -7.10 -3.32
C GLN A 3 14.78 -6.72 -2.40
N ASN A 4 13.55 -6.89 -2.88
CA ASN A 4 12.32 -6.61 -2.15
C ASN A 4 11.35 -7.77 -2.35
N HIS A 5 10.62 -8.12 -1.31
CA HIS A 5 9.57 -9.11 -1.33
C HIS A 5 8.34 -8.55 -0.61
N MET A 6 7.16 -8.78 -1.16
CA MET A 6 5.91 -8.30 -0.57
C MET A 6 5.16 -9.46 0.08
N LEU A 7 4.68 -9.25 1.29
CA LEU A 7 3.81 -10.16 2.02
C LEU A 7 2.48 -9.44 2.29
N ASP A 8 1.42 -9.93 1.65
CA ASP A 8 0.07 -9.48 1.95
C ASP A 8 -0.59 -10.43 2.96
N ALA A 9 -0.69 -9.96 4.19
CA ALA A 9 -1.44 -10.60 5.26
C ALA A 9 -2.58 -9.69 5.76
N SER A 10 -2.98 -8.71 4.96
CA SER A 10 -3.92 -7.64 5.32
C SER A 10 -5.33 -8.14 5.68
N ILE A 11 -5.72 -9.31 5.18
CA ILE A 11 -7.02 -9.94 5.49
C ILE A 11 -7.07 -10.58 6.89
N LEU A 12 -5.93 -10.71 7.57
CA LEU A 12 -5.85 -11.31 8.90
C LEU A 12 -6.02 -10.24 9.99
N PRO A 13 -6.47 -10.62 11.19
CA PRO A 13 -6.35 -9.76 12.36
C PRO A 13 -4.91 -9.27 12.55
N LEU A 14 -4.75 -8.05 13.06
CA LEU A 14 -3.44 -7.38 13.12
C LEU A 14 -2.37 -8.18 13.89
N ASP A 15 -2.76 -8.87 14.95
CA ASP A 15 -1.87 -9.72 15.75
C ASP A 15 -1.37 -10.94 14.95
N GLU A 16 -2.25 -11.63 14.23
CA GLU A 16 -1.88 -12.75 13.35
C GLU A 16 -1.03 -12.28 12.16
N ASN A 17 -1.36 -11.12 11.58
CA ASN A 17 -0.58 -10.48 10.52
C ASN A 17 0.86 -10.21 10.99
N ILE A 18 1.00 -9.61 12.17
CA ILE A 18 2.32 -9.29 12.75
C ILE A 18 3.15 -10.55 13.02
N GLU A 19 2.54 -11.64 13.53
CA GLU A 19 3.25 -12.91 13.77
C GLU A 19 3.86 -13.46 12.46
N ILE A 20 3.10 -13.43 11.38
CA ILE A 20 3.57 -13.88 10.06
C ILE A 20 4.64 -12.92 9.52
N CYS A 21 4.43 -11.62 9.66
CA CYS A 21 5.41 -10.61 9.24
C CYS A 21 6.74 -10.76 9.98
N ASP A 22 6.74 -11.03 11.29
CA ASP A 22 7.96 -11.28 12.08
C ASP A 22 8.73 -12.47 11.52
N GLU A 23 8.06 -13.61 11.26
CA GLU A 23 8.69 -14.81 10.71
C GLU A 23 9.37 -14.53 9.37
N TYR A 24 8.64 -13.93 8.42
CA TYR A 24 9.17 -13.67 7.08
C TYR A 24 10.20 -12.55 7.07
N LEU A 25 10.08 -11.55 7.94
CA LEU A 25 11.08 -10.48 8.04
C LEU A 25 12.42 -11.01 8.53
N ARG A 26 12.45 -11.98 9.46
CA ARG A 26 13.69 -12.66 9.87
C ARG A 26 14.35 -13.38 8.71
N LEU A 27 13.56 -14.13 7.90
CA LEU A 27 14.07 -14.81 6.71
C LEU A 27 14.59 -13.83 5.67
N CYS A 28 13.89 -12.71 5.46
CA CYS A 28 14.32 -11.64 4.57
C CYS A 28 15.61 -10.98 5.06
N ALA A 29 15.72 -10.69 6.34
CA ALA A 29 16.91 -10.08 6.93
C ALA A 29 18.17 -10.96 6.77
N GLU A 30 18.05 -12.29 6.92
CA GLU A 30 19.14 -13.24 6.69
C GLU A 30 19.63 -13.24 5.24
N ASN A 31 18.80 -12.80 4.29
CA ASN A 31 19.07 -12.78 2.85
C ASN A 31 19.27 -11.36 2.28
N GLU A 32 19.35 -10.34 3.13
CA GLU A 32 19.49 -8.92 2.74
C GLU A 32 18.34 -8.46 1.81
N ILE A 33 17.11 -8.91 2.09
CA ILE A 33 15.90 -8.57 1.36
C ILE A 33 15.07 -7.61 2.21
N VAL A 34 14.54 -6.55 1.61
CA VAL A 34 13.53 -5.67 2.24
C VAL A 34 12.17 -6.35 2.15
N LEU A 35 11.48 -6.49 3.27
CA LEU A 35 10.11 -7.01 3.29
C LEU A 35 9.11 -5.85 3.22
N GLU A 36 8.21 -5.89 2.24
CA GLU A 36 7.04 -5.01 2.19
C GLU A 36 5.89 -5.71 2.91
N VAL A 37 5.35 -5.06 3.92
CA VAL A 37 4.23 -5.57 4.71
C VAL A 37 3.01 -4.67 4.54
N GLU A 38 1.83 -5.26 4.62
CA GLU A 38 0.55 -4.57 4.50
C GLU A 38 -0.35 -4.90 5.68
N ALA A 39 -1.01 -3.88 6.24
CA ALA A 39 -2.06 -4.05 7.22
C ALA A 39 -3.21 -3.09 6.93
N GLY A 40 -4.43 -3.59 7.09
CA GLY A 40 -5.64 -2.93 6.65
C GLY A 40 -6.05 -3.39 5.26
N VAL A 41 -7.31 -3.29 4.95
CA VAL A 41 -7.87 -3.76 3.67
C VAL A 41 -7.84 -2.62 2.64
N VAL A 42 -7.10 -2.81 1.55
CA VAL A 42 -7.22 -1.93 0.39
C VAL A 42 -8.53 -2.25 -0.32
N GLY A 43 -9.36 -1.23 -0.54
CA GLY A 43 -10.64 -1.39 -1.23
C GLY A 43 -10.47 -1.68 -2.73
N GLY A 44 -11.55 -2.13 -3.38
CA GLY A 44 -11.57 -2.39 -4.83
C GLY A 44 -11.46 -3.85 -5.21
N GLU A 45 -11.07 -4.13 -6.45
CA GLU A 45 -10.94 -5.48 -7.01
C GLU A 45 -9.50 -5.71 -7.48
N GLU A 46 -8.86 -6.73 -6.96
CA GLU A 46 -7.54 -7.18 -7.38
C GLU A 46 -7.60 -8.68 -7.72
N ASP A 47 -7.06 -9.05 -8.89
CA ASP A 47 -6.97 -10.43 -9.39
C ASP A 47 -8.30 -11.23 -9.38
N GLY A 48 -9.45 -10.52 -9.53
CA GLY A 48 -10.78 -11.12 -9.51
C GLY A 48 -11.32 -11.44 -8.11
N ALA A 49 -10.60 -11.06 -7.08
CA ALA A 49 -11.10 -11.00 -5.71
C ALA A 49 -11.68 -9.59 -5.48
N ALA A 50 -13.01 -9.48 -5.46
CA ALA A 50 -13.67 -8.24 -5.10
C ALA A 50 -13.45 -7.99 -3.60
N GLY A 51 -12.72 -6.94 -3.26
CA GLY A 51 -12.96 -6.26 -2.00
C GLY A 51 -14.42 -5.82 -2.04
N SER A 52 -15.22 -6.25 -1.07
CA SER A 52 -16.65 -5.99 -1.14
C SER A 52 -16.91 -4.48 -1.18
N ASP A 53 -17.85 -4.04 -2.04
CA ASP A 53 -18.43 -2.67 -1.98
C ASP A 53 -19.01 -2.36 -0.57
N ASP A 54 -19.09 -3.39 0.29
CA ASP A 54 -19.60 -3.39 1.67
C ASP A 54 -18.48 -3.34 2.73
N THR A 55 -17.19 -3.18 2.38
CA THR A 55 -16.12 -3.02 3.38
C THR A 55 -16.41 -1.78 4.22
N PRO A 56 -16.51 -1.90 5.55
CA PRO A 56 -16.76 -0.75 6.41
C PRO A 56 -15.71 0.34 6.18
N GLU A 57 -16.13 1.60 6.13
CA GLU A 57 -15.23 2.73 5.89
C GLU A 57 -14.06 2.75 6.91
N GLU A 58 -14.31 2.27 8.11
CA GLU A 58 -13.34 2.20 9.21
C GLU A 58 -12.18 1.23 8.90
N GLU A 59 -12.42 0.17 8.14
CA GLU A 59 -11.39 -0.80 7.74
C GLU A 59 -10.52 -0.33 6.57
N LEU A 60 -10.93 0.74 5.89
CA LEU A 60 -10.19 1.34 4.78
C LEU A 60 -9.10 2.31 5.24
N TYR A 61 -8.92 2.48 6.54
CA TYR A 61 -8.00 3.45 7.11
C TYR A 61 -7.15 2.85 8.21
N THR A 62 -5.84 2.84 8.01
CA THR A 62 -4.87 2.48 9.06
C THR A 62 -4.90 3.53 10.17
N THR A 63 -4.97 3.10 11.42
CA THR A 63 -4.90 4.01 12.56
C THR A 63 -3.46 4.34 12.97
N PRO A 64 -3.22 5.47 13.66
CA PRO A 64 -1.89 5.76 14.22
C PRO A 64 -1.40 4.66 15.19
N GLU A 65 -2.32 4.04 15.92
CA GLU A 65 -2.06 2.95 16.85
C GLU A 65 -1.61 1.68 16.11
N ASP A 66 -2.20 1.37 14.96
CA ASP A 66 -1.79 0.23 14.11
C ASP A 66 -0.37 0.43 13.59
N MET A 67 -0.06 1.63 13.06
CA MET A 67 1.28 1.97 12.58
C MET A 67 2.33 1.83 13.70
N LEU A 68 2.00 2.34 14.89
CA LEU A 68 2.89 2.24 16.04
C LEU A 68 3.10 0.78 16.45
N THR A 69 2.04 -0.03 16.48
CA THR A 69 2.08 -1.45 16.84
C THR A 69 2.94 -2.23 15.86
N ILE A 70 2.78 -2.00 14.56
CA ILE A 70 3.60 -2.63 13.50
C ILE A 70 5.07 -2.22 13.64
N TYR A 71 5.33 -0.92 13.82
CA TYR A 71 6.69 -0.43 14.02
C TYR A 71 7.35 -1.12 15.22
N GLU A 72 6.69 -1.16 16.37
CA GLU A 72 7.22 -1.76 17.60
C GLU A 72 7.47 -3.27 17.48
N ALA A 73 6.64 -3.97 16.72
CA ALA A 73 6.77 -5.39 16.49
C ALA A 73 7.93 -5.74 15.55
N LEU A 74 8.12 -4.95 14.49
CA LEU A 74 9.03 -5.30 13.38
C LEU A 74 10.36 -4.55 13.44
N HIS A 75 10.41 -3.40 14.11
CA HIS A 75 11.62 -2.60 14.21
C HIS A 75 12.79 -3.38 14.84
N GLY A 76 13.95 -3.33 14.20
CA GLY A 76 15.18 -3.98 14.68
C GLY A 76 15.31 -5.46 14.29
N ILE A 77 14.32 -6.06 13.60
CA ILE A 77 14.41 -7.42 13.05
C ILE A 77 15.12 -7.38 11.69
N GLY A 78 14.67 -6.51 10.80
CA GLY A 78 15.19 -6.36 9.45
C GLY A 78 14.73 -5.06 8.81
N GLN A 79 15.04 -4.88 7.54
CA GLN A 79 14.52 -3.76 6.77
C GLN A 79 13.13 -4.09 6.23
N PHE A 80 12.17 -3.21 6.46
CA PHE A 80 10.83 -3.35 5.93
C PHE A 80 10.27 -2.01 5.45
N THR A 81 9.30 -2.10 4.55
CA THR A 81 8.44 -0.98 4.13
C THR A 81 7.01 -1.32 4.49
N PHE A 82 6.19 -0.31 4.76
CA PHE A 82 4.82 -0.52 5.21
C PHE A 82 3.81 0.11 4.26
N ALA A 83 2.89 -0.72 3.73
CA ALA A 83 1.73 -0.29 2.97
C ALA A 83 0.56 -0.01 3.90
N ALA A 84 0.37 1.27 4.21
CA ALA A 84 -0.77 1.75 5.00
C ALA A 84 -1.99 1.99 4.10
N THR A 85 -3.19 1.76 4.65
CA THR A 85 -4.46 2.11 4.01
C THR A 85 -4.90 3.50 4.43
N PHE A 86 -5.19 4.34 3.43
CA PHE A 86 -5.66 5.72 3.64
C PHE A 86 -6.75 6.11 2.62
N GLY A 87 -7.61 5.13 2.27
CA GLY A 87 -8.64 5.27 1.25
C GLY A 87 -8.12 5.01 -0.17
N ASN A 88 -7.01 4.32 -0.30
CA ASN A 88 -6.51 3.79 -1.56
C ASN A 88 -7.33 2.57 -1.98
N VAL A 89 -7.50 2.39 -3.29
CA VAL A 89 -8.27 1.28 -3.87
C VAL A 89 -7.56 0.70 -5.07
N HIS A 90 -7.74 -0.60 -5.28
CA HIS A 90 -7.29 -1.32 -6.46
C HIS A 90 -8.37 -1.35 -7.55
N GLY A 91 -7.95 -1.45 -8.83
CA GLY A 91 -8.84 -1.63 -9.96
C GLY A 91 -9.68 -0.41 -10.33
N HIS A 92 -10.86 -0.70 -10.87
CA HIS A 92 -11.81 0.32 -11.32
C HIS A 92 -12.80 0.70 -10.23
N TYR A 93 -12.92 1.99 -9.94
CA TYR A 93 -13.93 2.53 -9.04
C TYR A 93 -14.67 3.72 -9.67
N LYS A 94 -15.88 3.97 -9.19
CA LYS A 94 -16.66 5.13 -9.64
C LYS A 94 -15.98 6.41 -9.13
N PRO A 95 -15.78 7.44 -9.98
CA PRO A 95 -15.25 8.72 -9.54
C PRO A 95 -16.00 9.25 -8.31
N GLY A 96 -15.27 9.59 -7.25
CA GLY A 96 -15.83 10.11 -6.00
C GLY A 96 -16.35 9.05 -5.02
N ALA A 97 -16.26 7.76 -5.34
CA ALA A 97 -16.64 6.68 -4.42
C ALA A 97 -15.62 6.48 -3.29
N VAL A 98 -14.39 6.93 -3.48
CA VAL A 98 -13.31 6.78 -2.51
C VAL A 98 -12.71 8.15 -2.20
N LYS A 99 -12.51 8.43 -0.93
CA LYS A 99 -11.84 9.63 -0.46
C LYS A 99 -10.49 9.25 0.12
N ARG A 100 -9.42 9.58 -0.61
CA ARG A 100 -8.06 9.45 -0.09
C ARG A 100 -7.82 10.47 1.02
N ARG A 101 -7.14 10.03 2.05
CA ARG A 101 -6.79 10.81 3.24
C ARG A 101 -5.31 10.69 3.56
N PRO A 102 -4.43 11.38 2.81
CA PRO A 102 -2.99 11.36 3.06
C PRO A 102 -2.61 11.81 4.49
N ASP A 103 -3.47 12.61 5.14
CA ASP A 103 -3.32 13.01 6.54
C ASP A 103 -3.20 11.82 7.52
N ILE A 104 -3.74 10.65 7.19
CA ILE A 104 -3.59 9.42 7.98
C ILE A 104 -2.11 9.03 8.08
N LEU A 105 -1.37 9.07 6.97
CA LEU A 105 0.05 8.76 6.94
C LEU A 105 0.83 9.72 7.85
N LYS A 106 0.51 11.00 7.78
CA LYS A 106 1.10 12.02 8.64
C LYS A 106 0.89 11.74 10.14
N HIS A 107 -0.34 11.39 10.51
CA HIS A 107 -0.68 11.12 11.90
C HIS A 107 -0.03 9.84 12.41
N GLY A 108 0.02 8.80 11.58
CA GLY A 108 0.72 7.56 11.90
C GLY A 108 2.23 7.76 12.09
N GLN A 109 2.89 8.45 11.15
CA GLN A 109 4.31 8.82 11.30
C GLN A 109 4.57 9.65 12.57
N ALA A 110 3.68 10.61 12.84
CA ALA A 110 3.81 11.43 14.05
C ALA A 110 3.73 10.58 15.33
N ALA A 111 2.82 9.61 15.41
CA ALA A 111 2.69 8.73 16.56
C ALA A 111 3.95 7.86 16.77
N VAL A 112 4.52 7.33 15.70
CA VAL A 112 5.77 6.55 15.76
C VAL A 112 6.94 7.43 16.20
N MET A 113 7.12 8.59 15.57
CA MET A 113 8.23 9.51 15.88
C MET A 113 8.11 10.15 17.27
N GLU A 114 6.89 10.40 17.77
CA GLU A 114 6.69 10.92 19.12
C GLU A 114 7.21 9.95 20.19
N LYS A 115 7.02 8.65 19.98
CA LYS A 115 7.42 7.61 20.94
C LYS A 115 8.87 7.16 20.79
N HIS A 116 9.37 7.07 19.56
CA HIS A 116 10.66 6.46 19.25
C HIS A 116 11.72 7.45 18.73
N GLY A 117 11.35 8.71 18.53
CA GLY A 117 12.26 9.75 18.05
C GLY A 117 12.17 9.99 16.54
N ALA A 118 12.79 11.09 16.08
CA ALA A 118 12.68 11.52 14.68
C ALA A 118 13.28 10.52 13.67
N ASP A 119 14.24 9.71 14.10
CA ASP A 119 14.89 8.71 13.24
C ASP A 119 14.01 7.45 13.04
N ALA A 120 12.85 7.39 13.68
CA ALA A 120 11.88 6.29 13.58
C ALA A 120 10.86 6.47 12.44
N GLU A 121 11.04 7.46 11.57
CA GLU A 121 10.21 7.62 10.38
C GLU A 121 10.20 6.34 9.53
N MET A 122 9.00 5.85 9.20
CA MET A 122 8.82 4.62 8.43
C MET A 122 8.89 4.90 6.93
N ASP A 123 9.49 3.98 6.18
CA ASP A 123 9.39 3.94 4.73
C ASP A 123 8.02 3.38 4.31
N LEU A 124 7.16 4.23 3.77
CA LEU A 124 5.78 3.87 3.42
C LEU A 124 5.63 3.53 1.93
N VAL A 125 4.64 2.66 1.65
CA VAL A 125 4.26 2.28 0.29
C VAL A 125 2.80 2.70 0.04
N PHE A 126 2.57 3.29 -1.12
CA PHE A 126 1.25 3.65 -1.60
C PHE A 126 0.73 2.60 -2.59
N HIS A 127 -0.16 1.72 -2.15
CA HIS A 127 -0.90 0.78 -3.01
C HIS A 127 -2.07 1.47 -3.70
N GLY A 128 -2.50 0.95 -4.85
CA GLY A 128 -3.65 1.47 -5.58
C GLY A 128 -3.48 2.93 -6.02
N GLY A 129 -2.28 3.31 -6.45
CA GLY A 129 -1.95 4.68 -6.84
C GLY A 129 -2.57 5.16 -8.15
N GLY A 130 -3.13 4.26 -8.98
CA GLY A 130 -3.81 4.62 -10.22
C GLY A 130 -4.96 5.61 -10.01
N GLY A 131 -5.15 6.55 -10.94
CA GLY A 131 -6.20 7.57 -10.85
C GLY A 131 -6.03 8.61 -9.74
N SER A 132 -4.91 8.62 -9.01
CA SER A 132 -4.63 9.62 -7.98
C SER A 132 -4.38 10.99 -8.56
N LEU A 133 -4.80 12.04 -7.83
CA LEU A 133 -4.42 13.40 -8.18
C LEU A 133 -2.94 13.63 -7.87
N LEU A 134 -2.26 14.40 -8.72
CA LEU A 134 -0.85 14.75 -8.51
C LEU A 134 -0.60 15.48 -7.17
N SER A 135 -1.58 16.23 -6.68
CA SER A 135 -1.53 16.87 -5.36
C SER A 135 -1.53 15.85 -4.24
N GLU A 136 -2.37 14.81 -4.31
CA GLU A 136 -2.41 13.71 -3.34
C GLU A 136 -1.08 12.95 -3.32
N ILE A 137 -0.56 12.61 -4.51
CA ILE A 137 0.75 11.93 -4.63
C ILE A 137 1.87 12.77 -3.99
N ARG A 138 1.92 14.08 -4.26
CA ARG A 138 2.93 14.95 -3.69
C ARG A 138 2.83 15.04 -2.17
N GLU A 139 1.60 15.11 -1.66
CA GLU A 139 1.36 15.15 -0.23
C GLU A 139 1.83 13.87 0.48
N THR A 140 1.61 12.70 -0.12
CA THR A 140 2.09 11.43 0.46
C THR A 140 3.61 11.32 0.51
N LEU A 141 4.33 11.95 -0.45
CA LEU A 141 5.80 12.00 -0.41
C LEU A 141 6.32 12.79 0.80
N ASP A 142 5.59 13.83 1.21
CA ASP A 142 5.94 14.62 2.40
C ASP A 142 5.72 13.84 3.71
N TYR A 143 5.07 12.67 3.64
CA TYR A 143 4.73 11.81 4.79
C TYR A 143 5.44 10.45 4.75
N GLY A 144 6.55 10.34 4.01
CA GLY A 144 7.41 9.16 4.02
C GLY A 144 7.07 8.08 2.99
N VAL A 145 6.22 8.36 2.00
CA VAL A 145 6.01 7.41 0.90
C VAL A 145 7.22 7.39 -0.02
N VAL A 146 7.87 6.24 -0.11
CA VAL A 146 9.08 6.01 -0.94
C VAL A 146 8.79 5.18 -2.19
N LYS A 147 7.66 4.49 -2.23
CA LYS A 147 7.24 3.62 -3.33
C LYS A 147 5.73 3.80 -3.59
N MET A 148 5.33 3.83 -4.85
CA MET A 148 3.92 3.83 -5.25
C MET A 148 3.67 2.75 -6.30
N ASN A 149 2.65 1.93 -6.08
CA ASN A 149 2.22 0.89 -7.02
C ASN A 149 1.13 1.45 -7.94
N VAL A 150 1.36 1.35 -9.26
CA VAL A 150 0.42 1.79 -10.30
C VAL A 150 0.24 0.63 -11.28
N ASP A 151 -0.93 0.02 -11.28
CA ASP A 151 -1.25 -1.10 -12.16
C ASP A 151 -2.26 -0.71 -13.24
N THR A 152 -3.50 -0.38 -12.87
CA THR A 152 -4.60 -0.14 -13.80
C THR A 152 -4.26 0.90 -14.87
N ASP A 153 -3.69 2.03 -14.50
CA ASP A 153 -3.31 3.09 -15.45
C ASP A 153 -2.21 2.60 -16.42
N ALA A 154 -1.27 1.78 -15.93
CA ALA A 154 -0.22 1.18 -16.75
C ALA A 154 -0.80 0.16 -17.74
N GLN A 155 -1.73 -0.70 -17.31
CA GLN A 155 -2.44 -1.63 -18.19
C GLN A 155 -3.22 -0.89 -19.30
N TYR A 156 -3.91 0.19 -18.96
CA TYR A 156 -4.63 1.01 -19.96
C TYR A 156 -3.67 1.71 -20.92
N ALA A 157 -2.60 2.29 -20.41
CA ALA A 157 -1.59 2.94 -21.24
C ALA A 157 -0.93 1.98 -22.23
N PHE A 158 -0.75 0.71 -21.85
CA PHE A 158 -0.22 -0.34 -22.70
C PHE A 158 -1.27 -0.87 -23.70
N THR A 159 -2.48 -1.18 -23.24
CA THR A 159 -3.48 -1.90 -24.03
C THR A 159 -4.18 -0.99 -25.03
N ARG A 160 -4.47 0.26 -24.65
CA ARG A 160 -5.24 1.19 -25.47
C ARG A 160 -4.66 1.43 -26.86
N PRO A 161 -3.37 1.74 -27.05
CA PRO A 161 -2.80 1.93 -28.38
C PRO A 161 -2.81 0.65 -29.22
N ILE A 162 -2.71 -0.53 -28.60
CA ILE A 162 -2.81 -1.82 -29.31
C ILE A 162 -4.22 -2.01 -29.85
N VAL A 163 -5.23 -1.81 -29.03
CA VAL A 163 -6.65 -1.92 -29.44
C VAL A 163 -6.98 -0.89 -30.51
N ASP A 164 -6.54 0.35 -30.38
CA ASP A 164 -6.70 1.41 -31.37
C ASP A 164 -6.10 1.02 -32.72
N HIS A 165 -4.89 0.49 -32.71
CA HIS A 165 -4.22 0.00 -33.92
C HIS A 165 -5.00 -1.14 -34.58
N LEU A 166 -5.43 -2.15 -33.83
CA LEU A 166 -6.17 -3.30 -34.33
C LEU A 166 -7.52 -2.88 -34.92
N LEU A 167 -8.27 -2.01 -34.24
CA LEU A 167 -9.58 -1.55 -34.70
C LEU A 167 -9.46 -0.63 -35.93
N SER A 168 -8.46 0.23 -35.98
CA SER A 168 -8.19 1.11 -37.11
C SER A 168 -7.74 0.39 -38.38
N ASN A 169 -7.14 -0.80 -38.24
CA ASN A 169 -6.57 -1.60 -39.32
C ASN A 169 -7.26 -2.96 -39.49
N TYR A 170 -8.47 -3.13 -38.99
CA TYR A 170 -9.19 -4.41 -38.95
C TYR A 170 -9.35 -5.10 -40.33
N ASN A 171 -9.41 -4.31 -41.40
CA ASN A 171 -9.56 -4.81 -42.78
C ASN A 171 -8.26 -4.79 -43.62
N ALA A 172 -7.10 -4.60 -42.98
CA ALA A 172 -5.81 -4.52 -43.66
C ALA A 172 -5.15 -5.89 -43.85
#